data_a68e574852d43a111c04624ea545d250
#
_entry.id   a68e574852d43a111c04624ea545d250
#
_cell.length_a   1.000
_cell.length_b   1.000
_cell.length_c   1.000
_cell.angle_alpha   90.00
_cell.angle_beta   90.00
_cell.angle_gamma   90.00
#
_symmetry.space_group_name_H-M   'P 1'
#
loop_
_entity.id
_entity.type
_entity.pdbx_description
1 polymer ?
#
loop_
_entity_poly.entity_id
_entity_poly.type
_entity_poly.pdbx_seq_one_letter_code
_entity_poly.pdbx_strand_id
1 'polypeptide(L)'
;MYYWYQSDPDLYKLEVAAMMKFFPSFKIDQMKDGSGRLFWRGTVQPAGPGGIEWDIMLIYKNTHPKVYSENEYGGTVQILPISPRLKDIAEQVMPIIEETYNYDYDLICKKGFGLGLPHIYRQEFGRNEEYFICSADPKYFKGNFENSTTAASALSWACKWMILCEMWLNGEISDDVALEGNY
;
A
#
# COMPACT_ATOMS: atom_id res chain seq x y z
N MET A 1 -16.06 -22.36 4.29
CA MET A 1 -14.79 -21.73 4.71
C MET A 1 -15.17 -20.47 5.46
N TYR A 2 -14.72 -20.31 6.70
CA TYR A 2 -15.02 -19.10 7.48
C TYR A 2 -13.99 -18.02 7.14
N TYR A 3 -14.44 -16.78 7.00
CA TYR A 3 -13.55 -15.63 6.86
C TYR A 3 -12.89 -15.30 8.20
N TRP A 4 -11.71 -14.66 8.18
CA TRP A 4 -10.96 -14.34 9.40
C TRP A 4 -11.80 -13.57 10.42
N TYR A 5 -12.59 -12.58 10.00
CA TYR A 5 -13.45 -11.76 10.86
C TYR A 5 -14.65 -12.53 11.47
N GLN A 6 -14.97 -13.70 10.90
CA GLN A 6 -15.95 -14.63 11.46
C GLN A 6 -15.29 -15.62 12.42
N SER A 7 -14.03 -16.00 12.12
CA SER A 7 -13.27 -16.96 12.93
C SER A 7 -12.67 -16.31 14.18
N ASP A 8 -12.36 -15.02 14.10
CA ASP A 8 -11.81 -14.21 15.21
C ASP A 8 -12.55 -12.86 15.32
N PRO A 9 -13.74 -12.85 15.94
CA PRO A 9 -14.52 -11.62 16.12
C PRO A 9 -13.85 -10.57 17.02
N ASP A 10 -12.94 -10.97 17.89
CA ASP A 10 -12.25 -10.04 18.77
C ASP A 10 -11.14 -9.29 18.02
N LEU A 11 -10.39 -9.98 17.16
CA LEU A 11 -9.49 -9.33 16.20
C LEU A 11 -10.25 -8.33 15.32
N TYR A 12 -11.41 -8.73 14.79
CA TYR A 12 -12.24 -7.83 13.98
C TYR A 12 -12.61 -6.54 14.74
N LYS A 13 -13.02 -6.65 16.01
CA LYS A 13 -13.33 -5.48 16.85
C LYS A 13 -12.12 -4.58 17.05
N LEU A 14 -10.92 -5.18 17.26
CA LEU A 14 -9.67 -4.43 17.43
C LEU A 14 -9.28 -3.68 16.13
N GLU A 15 -9.41 -4.32 14.97
CA GLU A 15 -9.19 -3.69 13.67
C GLU A 15 -10.14 -2.49 13.45
N VAL A 16 -11.43 -2.68 13.73
CA VAL A 16 -12.43 -1.61 13.63
C VAL A 16 -12.12 -0.48 14.59
N ALA A 17 -11.80 -0.79 15.84
CA ALA A 17 -11.49 0.23 16.84
C ALA A 17 -10.23 1.03 16.48
N ALA A 18 -9.19 0.39 15.95
CA ALA A 18 -7.98 1.04 15.51
C ALA A 18 -8.26 2.01 14.34
N MET A 19 -8.97 1.55 13.31
CA MET A 19 -9.34 2.39 12.18
C MET A 19 -10.22 3.57 12.58
N MET A 20 -11.25 3.34 13.39
CA MET A 20 -12.12 4.41 13.88
C MET A 20 -11.39 5.44 14.74
N LYS A 21 -10.35 5.03 15.45
CA LYS A 21 -9.52 5.93 16.28
C LYS A 21 -8.59 6.79 15.45
N PHE A 22 -7.90 6.20 14.47
CA PHE A 22 -6.81 6.88 13.73
C PHE A 22 -7.26 7.42 12.37
N PHE A 23 -8.25 6.80 11.75
CA PHE A 23 -8.75 7.13 10.42
C PHE A 23 -10.29 7.12 10.38
N PRO A 24 -10.98 7.98 11.17
CA PRO A 24 -12.43 7.94 11.34
C PRO A 24 -13.25 8.25 10.09
N SER A 25 -12.62 8.82 9.05
CA SER A 25 -13.25 9.06 7.76
C SER A 25 -13.41 7.80 6.90
N PHE A 26 -12.63 6.74 7.21
CA PHE A 26 -12.69 5.48 6.47
C PHE A 26 -13.94 4.68 6.85
N LYS A 27 -14.49 4.01 5.85
CA LYS A 27 -15.66 3.15 6.02
C LYS A 27 -15.32 1.73 5.59
N ILE A 28 -15.77 0.76 6.39
CA ILE A 28 -15.62 -0.65 6.08
C ILE A 28 -16.80 -1.14 5.25
N ASP A 29 -16.48 -1.98 4.25
CA ASP A 29 -17.47 -2.67 3.43
C ASP A 29 -16.91 -4.03 2.99
N GLN A 30 -17.71 -4.82 2.30
CA GLN A 30 -17.34 -6.12 1.79
C GLN A 30 -17.25 -6.10 0.26
N MET A 31 -16.21 -6.77 -0.28
CA MET A 31 -16.05 -6.91 -1.73
C MET A 31 -17.23 -7.66 -2.35
N LYS A 32 -17.72 -7.13 -3.49
CA LYS A 32 -18.83 -7.71 -4.26
C LYS A 32 -18.37 -8.68 -5.36
N ASP A 33 -17.12 -9.12 -5.29
CA ASP A 33 -16.49 -10.04 -6.25
C ASP A 33 -16.67 -11.52 -5.87
N GLY A 34 -17.43 -11.80 -4.81
CA GLY A 34 -17.61 -13.16 -4.27
C GLY A 34 -16.48 -13.64 -3.38
N SER A 35 -15.39 -12.88 -3.21
CA SER A 35 -14.26 -13.26 -2.35
C SER A 35 -14.57 -13.17 -0.87
N GLY A 36 -15.59 -12.40 -0.48
CA GLY A 36 -15.96 -12.13 0.91
C GLY A 36 -14.93 -11.28 1.67
N ARG A 37 -13.91 -10.75 1.00
CA ARG A 37 -12.91 -9.90 1.64
C ARG A 37 -13.53 -8.60 2.13
N LEU A 38 -13.08 -8.15 3.30
CA LEU A 38 -13.40 -6.82 3.79
C LEU A 38 -12.39 -5.80 3.23
N PHE A 39 -12.84 -4.58 3.07
CA PHE A 39 -12.00 -3.45 2.76
C PHE A 39 -12.44 -2.18 3.48
N TRP A 40 -11.50 -1.28 3.70
CA TRP A 40 -11.75 0.09 4.09
C TRP A 40 -11.58 1.01 2.90
N ARG A 41 -12.41 2.03 2.78
CA ARG A 41 -12.24 3.09 1.80
C ARG A 41 -12.40 4.45 2.45
N GLY A 42 -11.54 5.37 2.08
CA GLY A 42 -11.58 6.75 2.54
C GLY A 42 -10.47 7.58 1.92
N THR A 43 -10.41 8.84 2.29
CA THR A 43 -9.38 9.77 1.83
C THR A 43 -8.43 10.13 2.95
N VAL A 44 -7.16 10.35 2.58
CA VAL A 44 -6.13 10.92 3.44
C VAL A 44 -5.41 12.04 2.71
N GLN A 45 -4.90 13.00 3.46
CA GLN A 45 -4.05 14.09 2.96
C GLN A 45 -2.82 14.17 3.87
N PRO A 46 -1.85 13.23 3.71
CA PRO A 46 -0.79 13.02 4.69
C PRO A 46 0.15 14.22 4.83
N ALA A 47 0.41 14.96 3.76
CA ALA A 47 1.24 16.17 3.78
C ALA A 47 0.51 17.39 4.37
N GLY A 48 -0.75 17.22 4.80
CA GLY A 48 -1.55 18.29 5.40
C GLY A 48 -2.30 19.15 4.36
N PRO A 49 -2.88 20.26 4.82
CA PRO A 49 -3.67 21.14 3.95
C PRO A 49 -2.86 21.63 2.74
N GLY A 50 -3.39 21.40 1.55
CA GLY A 50 -2.71 21.76 0.28
C GLY A 50 -1.90 20.65 -0.36
N GLY A 51 -1.64 19.54 0.35
CA GLY A 51 -1.06 18.34 -0.22
C GLY A 51 -2.07 17.56 -1.08
N ILE A 52 -1.60 16.46 -1.66
CA ILE A 52 -2.44 15.58 -2.47
C ILE A 52 -3.50 14.88 -1.59
N GLU A 53 -4.75 14.92 -2.01
CA GLU A 53 -5.80 14.10 -1.43
C GLU A 53 -5.78 12.72 -2.10
N TRP A 54 -5.50 11.70 -1.29
CA TRP A 54 -5.41 10.30 -1.74
C TRP A 54 -6.71 9.57 -1.40
N ASP A 55 -7.44 9.08 -2.40
CA ASP A 55 -8.53 8.09 -2.23
C ASP A 55 -7.91 6.70 -2.15
N ILE A 56 -8.06 6.02 -1.03
CA ILE A 56 -7.36 4.77 -0.71
C ILE A 56 -8.37 3.67 -0.40
N MET A 57 -8.07 2.47 -0.91
CA MET A 57 -8.72 1.23 -0.51
C MET A 57 -7.72 0.33 0.21
N LEU A 58 -8.04 -0.08 1.45
CA LEU A 58 -7.29 -1.07 2.22
C LEU A 58 -8.03 -2.40 2.18
N ILE A 59 -7.43 -3.43 1.61
CA ILE A 59 -8.11 -4.70 1.35
C ILE A 59 -7.47 -5.79 2.19
N TYR A 60 -8.27 -6.44 3.04
CA TYR A 60 -7.79 -7.59 3.79
C TYR A 60 -7.68 -8.83 2.90
N LYS A 61 -6.54 -9.52 2.98
CA LYS A 61 -6.43 -10.88 2.43
C LYS A 61 -7.25 -11.85 3.28
N ASN A 62 -7.72 -12.94 2.69
CA ASN A 62 -8.45 -13.97 3.44
C ASN A 62 -7.58 -14.67 4.50
N THR A 63 -6.26 -14.59 4.34
CA THR A 63 -5.27 -15.13 5.29
C THR A 63 -5.05 -14.26 6.52
N HIS A 64 -5.58 -13.01 6.54
CA HIS A 64 -5.39 -12.11 7.67
C HIS A 64 -5.72 -12.79 9.02
N PRO A 65 -4.91 -12.63 10.06
CA PRO A 65 -3.67 -11.83 10.14
C PRO A 65 -2.39 -12.60 9.76
N LYS A 66 -2.48 -13.79 9.20
CA LYS A 66 -1.35 -14.71 8.99
C LYS A 66 -0.69 -14.51 7.63
N VAL A 67 0.63 -14.28 7.64
CA VAL A 67 1.50 -14.27 6.46
C VAL A 67 2.12 -15.66 6.31
N TYR A 68 1.90 -16.31 5.17
CA TYR A 68 2.37 -17.69 4.93
C TYR A 68 3.59 -17.77 4.01
N SER A 69 3.92 -16.70 3.31
CA SER A 69 4.99 -16.71 2.31
C SER A 69 5.85 -15.45 2.39
N GLU A 70 7.15 -15.61 2.14
CA GLU A 70 8.10 -14.51 1.99
C GLU A 70 7.80 -13.63 0.78
N ASN A 71 6.97 -14.10 -0.14
CA ASN A 71 6.55 -13.36 -1.34
C ASN A 71 5.22 -12.62 -1.15
N GLU A 72 4.67 -12.58 0.07
CA GLU A 72 3.45 -11.84 0.37
C GLU A 72 3.77 -10.36 0.64
N TYR A 73 4.21 -9.65 -0.40
CA TYR A 73 4.43 -8.20 -0.33
C TYR A 73 3.20 -7.47 0.20
N GLY A 74 3.45 -6.44 1.04
CA GLY A 74 2.40 -5.66 1.69
C GLY A 74 1.70 -6.39 2.85
N GLY A 75 2.12 -7.60 3.21
CA GLY A 75 1.50 -8.38 4.29
C GLY A 75 0.06 -8.79 3.99
N THR A 76 -0.81 -8.77 5.00
CA THR A 76 -2.20 -9.22 4.89
C THR A 76 -3.22 -8.10 4.68
N VAL A 77 -2.76 -6.84 4.64
CA VAL A 77 -3.55 -5.65 4.30
C VAL A 77 -2.93 -4.98 3.09
N GLN A 78 -3.60 -5.05 1.97
CA GLN A 78 -3.18 -4.48 0.69
C GLN A 78 -3.64 -3.03 0.59
N ILE A 79 -2.76 -2.12 0.15
CA ILE A 79 -3.05 -0.69 0.04
C ILE A 79 -3.10 -0.31 -1.42
N LEU A 80 -4.30 -0.04 -1.91
CA LEU A 80 -4.58 0.35 -3.29
C LEU A 80 -4.94 1.83 -3.36
N PRO A 81 -4.06 2.69 -3.88
CA PRO A 81 -4.43 4.06 -4.24
C PRO A 81 -5.38 4.05 -5.44
N ILE A 82 -6.55 4.65 -5.26
CA ILE A 82 -7.57 4.79 -6.31
C ILE A 82 -7.36 6.10 -7.07
N SER A 83 -7.01 7.17 -6.33
CA SER A 83 -6.70 8.48 -6.90
C SER A 83 -5.75 9.25 -5.97
N PRO A 84 -4.63 9.78 -6.49
CA PRO A 84 -4.06 9.43 -7.79
C PRO A 84 -3.64 7.95 -7.86
N ARG A 85 -3.66 7.37 -9.06
CA ARG A 85 -3.16 6.01 -9.26
C ARG A 85 -1.63 6.01 -9.31
N LEU A 86 -1.01 4.94 -8.84
CA LEU A 86 0.46 4.82 -8.88
C LEU A 86 1.02 4.90 -10.30
N LYS A 87 0.27 4.45 -11.30
CA LYS A 87 0.65 4.59 -12.73
C LYS A 87 0.71 6.06 -13.14
N ASP A 88 -0.26 6.86 -12.74
CA ASP A 88 -0.33 8.28 -13.12
C ASP A 88 0.86 9.05 -12.52
N ILE A 89 1.27 8.68 -11.31
CA ILE A 89 2.48 9.22 -10.65
C ILE A 89 3.74 8.77 -11.40
N ALA A 90 3.86 7.47 -11.70
CA ALA A 90 5.01 6.93 -12.40
C ALA A 90 5.18 7.58 -13.79
N GLU A 91 4.09 7.76 -14.53
CA GLU A 91 4.11 8.45 -15.83
C GLU A 91 4.62 9.90 -15.70
N GLN A 92 4.22 10.60 -14.64
CA GLN A 92 4.67 11.99 -14.39
C GLN A 92 6.17 12.08 -14.12
N VAL A 93 6.74 11.10 -13.40
CA VAL A 93 8.15 11.11 -13.00
C VAL A 93 9.03 10.22 -13.89
N MET A 94 8.47 9.59 -14.92
CA MET A 94 9.22 8.67 -15.79
C MET A 94 10.49 9.29 -16.40
N PRO A 95 10.49 10.55 -16.89
CA PRO A 95 11.72 11.17 -17.40
C PRO A 95 12.85 11.23 -16.35
N ILE A 96 12.51 11.47 -15.09
CA ILE A 96 13.47 11.51 -13.97
C ILE A 96 13.99 10.10 -13.69
N ILE A 97 13.10 9.10 -13.67
CA ILE A 97 13.44 7.69 -13.46
C ILE A 97 14.41 7.21 -14.56
N GLU A 98 14.10 7.51 -15.81
CA GLU A 98 14.94 7.13 -16.96
C GLU A 98 16.34 7.74 -16.86
N GLU A 99 16.43 9.02 -16.54
CA GLU A 99 17.71 9.72 -16.37
C GLU A 99 18.51 9.15 -15.18
N THR A 100 17.87 8.97 -14.02
CA THR A 100 18.53 8.45 -12.81
C THR A 100 19.08 7.05 -13.02
N TYR A 101 18.38 6.20 -13.73
CA TYR A 101 18.83 4.85 -14.07
C TYR A 101 19.61 4.77 -15.38
N ASN A 102 20.04 5.91 -15.93
CA ASN A 102 20.81 6.01 -17.17
C ASN A 102 20.19 5.22 -18.33
N TYR A 103 18.85 5.29 -18.44
CA TYR A 103 18.05 4.58 -19.44
C TYR A 103 18.22 3.06 -19.45
N ASP A 104 18.63 2.48 -18.32
CA ASP A 104 18.66 1.02 -18.14
C ASP A 104 17.24 0.48 -17.91
N TYR A 105 16.56 0.18 -19.02
CA TYR A 105 15.18 -0.32 -19.01
C TYR A 105 15.04 -1.67 -18.28
N ASP A 106 16.07 -2.52 -18.29
CA ASP A 106 16.05 -3.78 -17.55
C ASP A 106 16.04 -3.53 -16.04
N LEU A 107 16.77 -2.52 -15.59
CA LEU A 107 16.78 -2.09 -14.19
C LEU A 107 15.45 -1.46 -13.82
N ILE A 108 14.91 -0.54 -14.65
CA ILE A 108 13.62 0.11 -14.42
C ILE A 108 12.49 -0.92 -14.34
N CYS A 109 12.49 -1.92 -15.24
CA CYS A 109 11.50 -3.00 -15.22
C CYS A 109 11.55 -3.85 -13.94
N LYS A 110 12.70 -3.95 -13.28
CA LYS A 110 12.85 -4.65 -12.00
C LYS A 110 12.40 -3.79 -10.81
N LYS A 111 12.51 -2.47 -10.92
CA LYS A 111 12.10 -1.53 -9.85
C LYS A 111 10.59 -1.29 -9.89
N GLY A 112 9.95 -1.43 -8.73
CA GLY A 112 8.52 -1.17 -8.61
C GLY A 112 7.66 -1.95 -9.61
N PHE A 113 8.06 -3.16 -9.98
CA PHE A 113 7.35 -4.00 -10.96
C PHE A 113 7.06 -3.28 -12.29
N GLY A 114 8.01 -2.51 -12.77
CA GLY A 114 7.95 -1.80 -14.06
C GLY A 114 7.50 -0.34 -13.98
N LEU A 115 7.18 0.18 -12.80
CA LEU A 115 6.91 1.61 -12.62
C LEU A 115 8.13 2.43 -12.22
N GLY A 116 9.26 1.79 -11.90
CA GLY A 116 10.46 2.47 -11.42
C GLY A 116 10.35 3.04 -10.01
N LEU A 117 9.18 2.98 -9.38
CA LEU A 117 8.93 3.51 -8.04
C LEU A 117 9.31 2.49 -6.96
N PRO A 118 9.95 2.90 -5.85
CA PRO A 118 10.24 2.01 -4.73
C PRO A 118 8.98 1.67 -3.92
N HIS A 119 9.05 0.59 -3.15
CA HIS A 119 8.00 0.17 -2.22
C HIS A 119 6.60 0.02 -2.82
N ILE A 120 6.52 -0.39 -4.07
CA ILE A 120 5.27 -0.81 -4.69
C ILE A 120 5.39 -2.24 -5.19
N TYR A 121 4.26 -2.91 -5.31
CA TYR A 121 4.17 -4.24 -5.91
C TYR A 121 2.93 -4.34 -6.80
N ARG A 122 2.93 -5.31 -7.70
CA ARG A 122 1.85 -5.56 -8.65
C ARG A 122 1.14 -6.85 -8.28
N GLN A 123 -0.18 -6.84 -8.33
CA GLN A 123 -0.99 -8.03 -8.09
C GLN A 123 -2.29 -7.97 -8.88
N GLU A 124 -2.84 -9.14 -9.20
CA GLU A 124 -4.18 -9.25 -9.78
C GLU A 124 -5.25 -8.70 -8.83
N PHE A 125 -6.11 -7.85 -9.37
CA PHE A 125 -7.26 -7.30 -8.69
C PHE A 125 -8.48 -7.30 -9.63
N GLY A 126 -9.44 -8.16 -9.34
CA GLY A 126 -10.56 -8.38 -10.25
C GLY A 126 -10.10 -9.01 -11.57
N ARG A 127 -10.27 -8.28 -12.68
CA ARG A 127 -9.83 -8.72 -14.02
C ARG A 127 -8.56 -8.03 -14.50
N ASN A 128 -8.01 -7.15 -13.69
CA ASN A 128 -6.86 -6.33 -14.05
C ASN A 128 -5.70 -6.59 -13.09
N GLU A 129 -4.51 -6.22 -13.51
CA GLU A 129 -3.37 -6.05 -12.61
C GLU A 129 -3.36 -4.61 -12.09
N GLU A 130 -3.20 -4.47 -10.77
CA GLU A 130 -3.12 -3.19 -10.09
C GLU A 130 -1.84 -3.08 -9.27
N TYR A 131 -1.45 -1.85 -8.99
CA TYR A 131 -0.27 -1.53 -8.21
C TYR A 131 -0.67 -1.11 -6.81
N PHE A 132 0.05 -1.63 -5.83
CA PHE A 132 -0.20 -1.45 -4.42
C PHE A 132 1.03 -0.86 -3.74
N ILE A 133 0.82 -0.05 -2.70
CA ILE A 133 1.91 0.40 -1.84
C ILE A 133 2.31 -0.76 -0.93
N CYS A 134 3.61 -1.06 -0.87
CA CYS A 134 4.17 -2.07 0.03
C CYS A 134 4.38 -1.45 1.41
N SER A 135 3.49 -1.75 2.34
CA SER A 135 3.56 -1.27 3.73
C SER A 135 4.39 -2.16 4.65
N ALA A 136 4.84 -3.31 4.15
CA ALA A 136 5.55 -4.28 4.97
C ALA A 136 6.46 -5.17 4.09
N ASP A 137 7.72 -5.28 4.49
CA ASP A 137 8.64 -6.25 3.90
C ASP A 137 8.34 -7.65 4.48
N PRO A 138 8.00 -8.64 3.65
CA PRO A 138 7.66 -9.98 4.10
C PRO A 138 8.72 -10.63 4.99
N LYS A 139 9.99 -10.29 4.82
CA LYS A 139 11.10 -10.82 5.63
C LYS A 139 10.96 -10.52 7.13
N TYR A 140 10.28 -9.43 7.50
CA TYR A 140 10.06 -9.06 8.90
C TYR A 140 8.92 -9.86 9.56
N PHE A 141 8.11 -10.56 8.76
CA PHE A 141 7.01 -11.40 9.27
C PHE A 141 7.39 -12.87 9.37
N LYS A 142 8.59 -13.26 8.91
CA LYS A 142 9.04 -14.65 8.88
C LYS A 142 9.09 -15.23 10.30
N GLY A 143 8.18 -16.17 10.57
CA GLY A 143 8.13 -16.93 11.81
C GLY A 143 7.55 -16.21 13.02
N ASN A 144 7.07 -14.98 12.88
CA ASN A 144 6.50 -14.20 13.97
C ASN A 144 5.06 -13.79 13.67
N PHE A 145 4.13 -14.72 13.79
CA PHE A 145 2.70 -14.53 13.54
C PHE A 145 2.02 -13.54 14.50
N GLU A 146 2.73 -13.10 15.54
CA GLU A 146 2.24 -12.16 16.55
C GLU A 146 2.32 -10.69 16.09
N ASN A 147 3.09 -10.38 15.06
CA ASN A 147 3.27 -9.02 14.53
C ASN A 147 2.43 -8.78 13.26
N SER A 148 1.17 -9.20 13.27
CA SER A 148 0.30 -8.90 12.14
C SER A 148 0.07 -7.39 12.03
N THR A 149 0.24 -6.87 10.83
CA THR A 149 0.00 -5.45 10.54
C THR A 149 -1.50 -5.18 10.54
N THR A 150 -1.98 -4.31 11.40
CA THR A 150 -3.37 -3.84 11.34
C THR A 150 -3.59 -2.93 10.14
N ALA A 151 -4.84 -2.75 9.70
CA ALA A 151 -5.17 -1.80 8.63
C ALA A 151 -4.72 -0.37 8.99
N ALA A 152 -4.86 0.03 10.25
CA ALA A 152 -4.42 1.34 10.72
C ALA A 152 -2.88 1.49 10.65
N SER A 153 -2.12 0.47 11.06
CA SER A 153 -0.66 0.47 10.93
C SER A 153 -0.22 0.49 9.47
N ALA A 154 -0.83 -0.33 8.62
CA ALA A 154 -0.52 -0.40 7.20
C ALA A 154 -0.76 0.97 6.53
N LEU A 155 -1.89 1.62 6.82
CA LEU A 155 -2.19 2.95 6.28
C LEU A 155 -1.22 4.02 6.79
N SER A 156 -0.83 3.96 8.06
CA SER A 156 0.16 4.89 8.63
C SER A 156 1.51 4.80 7.90
N TRP A 157 1.96 3.60 7.55
CA TRP A 157 3.16 3.38 6.75
C TRP A 157 2.99 3.91 5.32
N ALA A 158 1.84 3.67 4.71
CA ALA A 158 1.54 4.19 3.38
C ALA A 158 1.49 5.73 3.36
N CYS A 159 0.95 6.36 4.39
CA CYS A 159 0.97 7.82 4.53
C CYS A 159 2.41 8.36 4.53
N LYS A 160 3.35 7.66 5.16
CA LYS A 160 4.77 8.04 5.10
C LYS A 160 5.32 7.98 3.67
N TRP A 161 5.02 6.93 2.93
CA TRP A 161 5.40 6.81 1.52
C TRP A 161 4.78 7.94 0.68
N MET A 162 3.49 8.25 0.90
CA MET A 162 2.78 9.31 0.19
C MET A 162 3.40 10.69 0.45
N ILE A 163 3.77 11.01 1.70
CA ILE A 163 4.46 12.27 2.04
C ILE A 163 5.76 12.37 1.26
N LEU A 164 6.58 11.33 1.25
CA LEU A 164 7.86 11.34 0.55
C LEU A 164 7.68 11.46 -0.97
N CYS A 165 6.66 10.81 -1.51
CA CYS A 165 6.28 10.94 -2.91
C CYS A 165 5.90 12.41 -3.24
N GLU A 166 5.09 13.06 -2.39
CA GLU A 166 4.71 14.47 -2.57
C GLU A 166 5.91 15.41 -2.45
N MET A 167 6.79 15.20 -1.46
CA MET A 167 8.03 15.97 -1.32
C MET A 167 8.92 15.85 -2.56
N TRP A 168 8.99 14.67 -3.15
CA TRP A 168 9.71 14.46 -4.39
C TRP A 168 9.07 15.20 -5.57
N LEU A 169 7.76 15.06 -5.76
CA LEU A 169 7.01 15.74 -6.81
C LEU A 169 7.13 17.27 -6.72
N ASN A 170 7.28 17.81 -5.50
CA ASN A 170 7.49 19.23 -5.23
C ASN A 170 8.96 19.67 -5.32
N GLY A 171 9.90 18.75 -5.56
CA GLY A 171 11.34 19.04 -5.60
C GLY A 171 11.97 19.33 -4.23
N GLU A 172 11.33 18.90 -3.15
CA GLU A 172 11.81 19.11 -1.77
C GLU A 172 12.85 18.06 -1.34
N ILE A 173 12.85 16.90 -2.01
CA ILE A 173 13.89 15.86 -1.86
C ILE A 173 14.47 15.53 -3.23
N SER A 174 15.74 15.07 -3.25
CA SER A 174 16.43 14.70 -4.48
C SER A 174 15.90 13.37 -5.04
N ASP A 175 16.12 13.18 -6.34
CA ASP A 175 15.74 11.96 -7.07
C ASP A 175 16.42 10.72 -6.46
N ASP A 176 17.70 10.81 -6.10
CA ASP A 176 18.42 9.72 -5.46
C ASP A 176 17.76 9.28 -4.16
N VAL A 177 17.38 10.23 -3.29
CA VAL A 177 16.69 9.92 -2.03
C VAL A 177 15.33 9.27 -2.29
N ALA A 178 14.56 9.81 -3.23
CA ALA A 178 13.25 9.29 -3.56
C ALA A 178 13.32 7.86 -4.15
N LEU A 179 14.31 7.57 -5.00
CA LEU A 179 14.41 6.32 -5.74
C LEU A 179 15.21 5.23 -5.00
N GLU A 180 16.07 5.59 -4.04
CA GLU A 180 16.75 4.60 -3.18
C GLU A 180 15.76 3.83 -2.29
N GLY A 181 14.69 4.48 -1.85
CA GLY A 181 13.64 3.85 -1.03
C GLY A 181 14.10 3.45 0.38
N ASN A 182 15.17 4.06 0.90
CA ASN A 182 15.75 3.76 2.22
C ASN A 182 15.15 4.65 3.32
N TYR A 183 13.84 4.71 3.44
CA TYR A 183 13.16 5.58 4.43
C TYR A 183 12.14 4.87 5.29
#